data_654b41f2b69b1ff2d4638025d4c778d4
#
_entry.id   654b41f2b69b1ff2d4638025d4c778d4
#
_cell.length_a   1.000
_cell.length_b   1.000
_cell.length_c   1.000
_cell.angle_alpha   90.00
_cell.angle_beta   90.00
_cell.angle_gamma   90.00
#
_symmetry.space_group_name_H-M   'P 1'
#
loop_
_entity.id
_entity.type
_entity.pdbx_description
1 polymer ?
#
loop_
_entity_poly.entity_id
_entity_poly.type
_entity_poly.pdbx_seq_one_letter_code
_entity_poly.pdbx_strand_id
1 'polypeptide(L)'
;MAMRPRRWWLVPVAAAAVIGVWFLIRARHPAGTESPAANRPGAGEIAAGYVGRETCASCHQAENDRWQGSDHDLAMAVADEHSVLGNFEGEGAKQKHYGVTSTFSKRGGRYQVETDGPDGKLHTYPIAYTFGVRPLQQYLIEFPGGRYQALSVSWDSRPAAEGGQRWYHLYPNERIPAGDELHWTGAQQNWNFMCADCHSTALEKHYDPTADRYATTWSEIDVSCEACHGPGSAHVDWAKAHAGTTGAAS
;
A
#
# COMPACT_ATOMS: atom_id res chain seq x y z
N MET A 1 -77.59 -17.18 32.09
CA MET A 1 -76.17 -17.23 32.29
C MET A 1 -75.49 -16.50 31.12
N ALA A 2 -75.20 -15.22 31.22
CA ALA A 2 -74.79 -14.36 30.15
C ALA A 2 -73.29 -14.07 30.25
N MET A 3 -72.49 -14.49 29.28
CA MET A 3 -71.07 -14.21 29.18
C MET A 3 -70.86 -12.82 28.55
N ARG A 4 -70.13 -11.96 29.28
CA ARG A 4 -69.72 -10.65 28.80
C ARG A 4 -68.51 -10.80 27.87
N PRO A 5 -68.41 -10.08 26.74
CA PRO A 5 -67.21 -10.07 25.90
C PRO A 5 -66.12 -9.14 26.47
N ARG A 6 -64.91 -9.62 26.57
CA ARG A 6 -63.71 -8.90 26.92
C ARG A 6 -63.30 -7.96 25.78
N ARG A 7 -63.26 -6.68 26.03
CA ARG A 7 -62.67 -5.65 25.15
C ARG A 7 -61.14 -5.82 25.08
N TRP A 8 -60.64 -6.19 23.95
CA TRP A 8 -59.24 -6.19 23.60
C TRP A 8 -59.04 -5.28 22.36
N TRP A 9 -59.07 -4.02 22.56
CA TRP A 9 -58.69 -3.07 21.51
C TRP A 9 -58.19 -1.79 22.22
N LEU A 10 -56.89 -1.64 22.48
CA LEU A 10 -56.18 -0.38 22.68
C LEU A 10 -54.72 -0.64 23.11
N VAL A 11 -53.88 -1.19 22.25
CA VAL A 11 -52.40 -0.89 22.22
C VAL A 11 -51.93 -1.54 20.91
N PRO A 12 -51.79 -0.81 19.84
CA PRO A 12 -50.49 -0.61 19.25
C PRO A 12 -50.41 0.66 18.35
N VAL A 13 -50.36 1.85 18.89
CA VAL A 13 -50.09 3.03 18.06
C VAL A 13 -48.79 3.74 18.49
N ALA A 14 -48.28 3.46 19.69
CA ALA A 14 -47.06 4.11 20.17
C ALA A 14 -45.75 3.46 19.69
N ALA A 15 -45.75 2.19 19.26
CA ALA A 15 -44.54 1.48 18.83
C ALA A 15 -44.09 1.80 17.39
N ALA A 16 -44.98 2.22 16.52
CA ALA A 16 -44.67 2.52 15.12
C ALA A 16 -43.96 3.86 14.91
N ALA A 17 -44.17 4.83 15.80
CA ALA A 17 -43.58 6.18 15.67
C ALA A 17 -42.07 6.21 16.06
N VAL A 18 -41.62 5.35 16.96
CA VAL A 18 -40.20 5.32 17.42
C VAL A 18 -39.31 4.62 16.39
N ILE A 19 -39.82 3.59 15.70
CA ILE A 19 -39.06 2.87 14.67
C ILE A 19 -38.88 3.73 13.41
N GLY A 20 -39.87 4.53 13.05
CA GLY A 20 -39.80 5.43 11.88
C GLY A 20 -38.75 6.55 12.03
N VAL A 21 -38.58 7.10 13.23
CA VAL A 21 -37.60 8.14 13.50
C VAL A 21 -36.18 7.58 13.50
N TRP A 22 -35.98 6.35 13.93
CA TRP A 22 -34.66 5.69 13.91
C TRP A 22 -34.16 5.38 12.50
N PHE A 23 -35.06 5.03 11.58
CA PHE A 23 -34.73 4.82 10.16
C PHE A 23 -34.49 6.14 9.41
N LEU A 24 -35.16 7.23 9.77
CA LEU A 24 -34.96 8.53 9.12
C LEU A 24 -33.68 9.23 9.56
N ILE A 25 -33.16 8.92 10.76
CA ILE A 25 -31.86 9.45 11.23
C ILE A 25 -30.69 8.68 10.59
N ARG A 26 -30.85 7.40 10.25
CA ARG A 26 -29.80 6.61 9.55
C ARG A 26 -29.71 6.90 8.04
N ALA A 27 -30.73 7.44 7.42
CA ALA A 27 -30.74 7.76 5.99
C ALA A 27 -30.09 9.12 5.63
N ARG A 28 -29.55 9.86 6.59
CA ARG A 28 -28.92 11.17 6.36
C ARG A 28 -27.41 11.25 6.66
N HIS A 29 -26.75 10.10 6.77
CA HIS A 29 -25.30 10.12 6.60
C HIS A 29 -25.05 9.79 5.13
N PRO A 30 -24.70 10.77 4.28
CA PRO A 30 -24.05 10.43 3.04
C PRO A 30 -22.79 9.68 3.44
N ALA A 31 -22.62 8.48 2.91
CA ALA A 31 -21.31 7.85 2.86
C ALA A 31 -20.43 8.88 2.16
N GLY A 32 -19.68 9.63 2.95
CA GLY A 32 -18.68 10.53 2.44
C GLY A 32 -17.71 9.65 1.66
N THR A 33 -17.75 9.77 0.37
CA THR A 33 -16.66 9.40 -0.50
C THR A 33 -15.52 10.36 -0.17
N GLU A 34 -14.90 10.18 1.00
CA GLU A 34 -13.56 10.71 1.22
C GLU A 34 -12.66 10.02 0.21
N SER A 35 -12.30 10.81 -0.77
CA SER A 35 -11.31 10.46 -1.78
C SER A 35 -10.03 10.01 -1.05
N PRO A 36 -9.46 8.84 -1.32
CA PRO A 36 -8.24 8.35 -0.66
C PRO A 36 -7.00 9.21 -0.92
N ALA A 37 -7.16 10.36 -1.55
CA ALA A 37 -6.06 11.25 -1.90
C ALA A 37 -5.50 12.09 -0.73
N ALA A 38 -6.17 12.11 0.44
CA ALA A 38 -5.80 13.01 1.53
C ALA A 38 -4.76 12.43 2.52
N ASN A 39 -4.34 11.18 2.37
CA ASN A 39 -3.37 10.57 3.30
C ASN A 39 -2.34 9.68 2.58
N ARG A 40 -1.97 10.05 1.34
CA ARG A 40 -0.70 9.54 0.81
C ARG A 40 0.37 10.10 1.71
N PRO A 41 1.25 9.26 2.30
CA PRO A 41 2.50 9.75 2.84
C PRO A 41 3.14 10.52 1.71
N GLY A 42 3.14 11.83 1.80
CA GLY A 42 3.77 12.66 0.80
C GLY A 42 5.22 12.26 0.70
N ALA A 43 5.85 12.53 -0.44
CA ALA A 43 7.26 12.83 -0.46
C ALA A 43 7.48 13.81 0.71
N GLY A 44 7.89 13.23 1.85
CA GLY A 44 7.82 13.92 3.13
C GLY A 44 8.83 15.03 3.13
N GLU A 45 8.63 15.91 4.00
CA GLU A 45 9.68 16.81 4.48
C GLU A 45 10.94 15.96 4.69
N ILE A 46 12.03 16.28 3.97
CA ILE A 46 13.30 15.55 4.04
C ILE A 46 13.69 15.45 5.52
N ALA A 47 13.87 14.25 6.04
CA ALA A 47 14.17 14.01 7.43
C ALA A 47 15.44 14.78 7.83
N ALA A 48 15.54 15.22 9.09
CA ALA A 48 16.64 16.05 9.56
C ALA A 48 18.00 15.42 9.25
N GLY A 49 18.84 16.17 8.56
CA GLY A 49 20.18 15.72 8.13
C GLY A 49 20.20 15.00 6.77
N TYR A 50 19.09 14.54 6.25
CA TYR A 50 18.97 14.02 4.88
C TYR A 50 18.87 15.19 3.89
N VAL A 51 19.33 14.98 2.68
CA VAL A 51 19.38 16.05 1.65
C VAL A 51 18.74 15.63 0.32
N GLY A 52 18.43 14.35 0.17
CA GLY A 52 17.84 13.76 -1.02
C GLY A 52 18.84 13.52 -2.16
N ARG A 53 18.51 12.54 -3.00
CA ARG A 53 19.33 12.08 -4.13
C ARG A 53 19.73 13.19 -5.09
N GLU A 54 18.83 14.10 -5.40
CA GLU A 54 19.10 15.22 -6.31
C GLU A 54 20.31 16.04 -5.88
N THR A 55 20.47 16.24 -4.57
CA THR A 55 21.65 16.95 -4.01
C THR A 55 22.91 16.14 -4.23
N CYS A 56 22.89 14.83 -4.03
CA CYS A 56 24.02 13.93 -4.25
C CYS A 56 24.41 13.90 -5.73
N ALA A 57 23.42 13.74 -6.62
CA ALA A 57 23.61 13.66 -8.07
C ALA A 57 24.31 14.89 -8.65
N SER A 58 24.12 16.07 -8.05
CA SER A 58 24.75 17.31 -8.53
C SER A 58 26.29 17.27 -8.53
N CYS A 59 26.91 16.41 -7.70
CA CYS A 59 28.37 16.21 -7.63
C CYS A 59 28.76 14.77 -8.01
N HIS A 60 27.90 13.78 -7.79
CA HIS A 60 28.12 12.35 -8.00
C HIS A 60 27.30 11.80 -9.17
N GLN A 61 27.35 12.50 -10.32
CA GLN A 61 26.53 12.14 -11.50
C GLN A 61 26.78 10.71 -11.99
N ALA A 62 28.03 10.26 -12.02
CA ALA A 62 28.38 8.92 -12.52
C ALA A 62 27.81 7.80 -11.61
N GLU A 63 27.76 8.02 -10.31
CA GLU A 63 27.15 7.11 -9.34
C GLU A 63 25.63 7.11 -9.47
N ASN A 64 25.04 8.28 -9.63
CA ASN A 64 23.62 8.44 -9.88
C ASN A 64 23.19 7.73 -11.18
N ASP A 65 23.95 7.86 -12.26
CA ASP A 65 23.66 7.19 -13.53
C ASP A 65 23.69 5.65 -13.43
N ARG A 66 24.55 5.11 -12.56
CA ARG A 66 24.58 3.65 -12.29
C ARG A 66 23.45 3.20 -11.39
N TRP A 67 22.99 4.06 -10.50
CA TRP A 67 21.89 3.79 -9.59
C TRP A 67 20.53 3.80 -10.33
N GLN A 68 20.35 4.71 -11.30
CA GLN A 68 19.12 4.78 -12.09
C GLN A 68 18.84 3.47 -12.83
N GLY A 69 17.60 2.98 -12.73
CA GLY A 69 17.16 1.71 -13.30
C GLY A 69 17.70 0.47 -12.57
N SER A 70 18.43 0.63 -11.48
CA SER A 70 18.84 -0.49 -10.62
C SER A 70 17.66 -1.04 -9.80
N ASP A 71 17.85 -2.21 -9.19
CA ASP A 71 16.82 -2.80 -8.30
C ASP A 71 16.59 -1.94 -7.04
N HIS A 72 17.52 -1.08 -6.67
CA HIS A 72 17.38 -0.12 -5.59
C HIS A 72 16.48 1.06 -5.97
N ASP A 73 16.67 1.64 -7.14
CA ASP A 73 15.79 2.67 -7.72
C ASP A 73 14.36 2.14 -7.91
N LEU A 74 14.26 0.89 -8.34
CA LEU A 74 12.98 0.21 -8.62
C LEU A 74 12.44 -0.57 -7.42
N ALA A 75 13.01 -0.38 -6.22
CA ALA A 75 12.62 -1.11 -5.03
C ALA A 75 11.16 -0.84 -4.64
N MET A 76 10.67 0.37 -4.86
CA MET A 76 9.30 0.79 -4.66
C MET A 76 8.96 2.01 -5.50
N ALA A 77 7.75 2.07 -6.02
CA ALA A 77 7.24 3.22 -6.78
C ALA A 77 5.72 3.37 -6.65
N VAL A 78 5.20 4.55 -6.92
CA VAL A 78 3.74 4.74 -7.11
C VAL A 78 3.29 3.86 -8.27
N ALA A 79 2.15 3.17 -8.11
CA ALA A 79 1.62 2.28 -9.14
C ALA A 79 1.07 3.08 -10.33
N ASP A 80 1.85 3.16 -11.39
CA ASP A 80 1.50 3.83 -12.63
C ASP A 80 1.91 3.01 -13.87
N GLU A 81 1.81 3.60 -15.05
CA GLU A 81 2.13 2.93 -16.31
C GLU A 81 3.63 2.68 -16.52
N HIS A 82 4.50 3.33 -15.75
CA HIS A 82 5.95 3.18 -15.83
C HIS A 82 6.46 2.12 -14.85
N SER A 83 5.80 1.99 -13.70
CA SER A 83 6.23 1.12 -12.60
C SER A 83 5.57 -0.26 -12.59
N VAL A 84 4.33 -0.38 -13.12
CA VAL A 84 3.56 -1.62 -13.09
C VAL A 84 4.01 -2.58 -14.20
N LEU A 85 4.51 -3.77 -13.82
CA LEU A 85 4.98 -4.81 -14.75
C LEU A 85 3.91 -5.87 -15.03
N GLY A 86 2.97 -6.08 -14.12
CA GLY A 86 1.96 -7.12 -14.20
C GLY A 86 0.98 -6.93 -15.36
N ASN A 87 0.39 -8.03 -15.81
CA ASN A 87 -0.69 -7.99 -16.79
C ASN A 87 -2.02 -7.67 -16.10
N PHE A 88 -2.65 -6.56 -16.46
CA PHE A 88 -3.94 -6.11 -15.95
C PHE A 88 -5.08 -6.22 -16.97
N GLU A 89 -4.89 -6.99 -18.03
CA GLU A 89 -5.85 -7.13 -19.13
C GLU A 89 -6.13 -8.58 -19.50
N GLY A 90 -7.36 -8.86 -19.90
CA GLY A 90 -7.80 -10.15 -20.42
C GLY A 90 -7.74 -11.31 -19.42
N GLU A 91 -7.72 -12.53 -19.94
CA GLU A 91 -7.72 -13.75 -19.10
C GLU A 91 -6.40 -13.94 -18.33
N GLY A 92 -5.28 -13.41 -18.84
CA GLY A 92 -3.98 -13.44 -18.18
C GLY A 92 -3.90 -12.54 -16.92
N ALA A 93 -4.91 -11.70 -16.68
CA ALA A 93 -5.00 -10.84 -15.52
C ALA A 93 -5.67 -11.52 -14.30
N LYS A 94 -5.63 -12.85 -14.22
CA LYS A 94 -6.27 -13.62 -13.14
C LYS A 94 -5.31 -14.61 -12.51
N GLN A 95 -5.43 -14.78 -11.21
CA GLN A 95 -4.75 -15.84 -10.46
C GLN A 95 -5.75 -16.55 -9.54
N LYS A 96 -5.83 -17.88 -9.65
CA LYS A 96 -6.65 -18.72 -8.78
C LYS A 96 -5.81 -19.43 -7.75
N HIS A 97 -6.23 -19.31 -6.48
CA HIS A 97 -5.56 -19.96 -5.35
C HIS A 97 -6.60 -20.44 -4.34
N TYR A 98 -6.67 -21.74 -4.06
CA TYR A 98 -7.59 -22.40 -3.09
C TYR A 98 -9.04 -21.89 -3.12
N GLY A 99 -9.60 -21.68 -4.30
CA GLY A 99 -11.00 -21.27 -4.50
C GLY A 99 -11.19 -19.75 -4.62
N VAL A 100 -10.24 -18.94 -4.25
CA VAL A 100 -10.23 -17.49 -4.51
C VAL A 100 -9.67 -17.23 -5.90
N THR A 101 -10.30 -16.33 -6.64
CA THR A 101 -9.77 -15.82 -7.91
C THR A 101 -9.50 -14.34 -7.76
N SER A 102 -8.22 -13.97 -7.73
CA SER A 102 -7.80 -12.57 -7.81
C SER A 102 -7.83 -12.11 -9.26
N THR A 103 -8.49 -10.99 -9.53
CA THR A 103 -8.63 -10.41 -10.88
C THR A 103 -8.05 -9.00 -10.89
N PHE A 104 -7.06 -8.80 -11.72
CA PHE A 104 -6.37 -7.53 -11.88
C PHE A 104 -6.98 -6.73 -13.04
N SER A 105 -7.13 -5.43 -12.88
CA SER A 105 -7.70 -4.58 -13.92
C SER A 105 -7.22 -3.14 -13.81
N LYS A 106 -7.26 -2.41 -14.94
CA LYS A 106 -7.01 -0.96 -14.99
C LYS A 106 -8.33 -0.25 -15.33
N ARG A 107 -8.79 0.66 -14.47
CA ARG A 107 -10.01 1.45 -14.71
C ARG A 107 -9.76 2.93 -14.43
N GLY A 108 -10.09 3.77 -15.39
CA GLY A 108 -9.88 5.22 -15.25
C GLY A 108 -8.42 5.59 -14.93
N GLY A 109 -7.45 4.88 -15.50
CA GLY A 109 -6.03 5.09 -15.25
C GLY A 109 -5.50 4.50 -13.94
N ARG A 110 -6.35 3.89 -13.10
CA ARG A 110 -5.95 3.30 -11.81
C ARG A 110 -5.88 1.78 -11.90
N TYR A 111 -4.82 1.22 -11.34
CA TYR A 111 -4.63 -0.21 -11.17
C TYR A 111 -5.39 -0.69 -9.94
N GLN A 112 -6.06 -1.84 -10.05
CA GLN A 112 -6.84 -2.42 -8.97
C GLN A 112 -6.85 -3.94 -9.05
N VAL A 113 -7.12 -4.58 -7.93
CA VAL A 113 -7.34 -6.02 -7.81
C VAL A 113 -8.67 -6.28 -7.13
N GLU A 114 -9.46 -7.22 -7.67
CA GLU A 114 -10.58 -7.85 -6.96
C GLU A 114 -10.08 -9.16 -6.37
N THR A 115 -10.10 -9.28 -5.05
CA THR A 115 -9.66 -10.46 -4.30
C THR A 115 -10.37 -10.53 -2.95
N ASP A 116 -10.14 -11.59 -2.18
CA ASP A 116 -10.74 -11.73 -0.85
C ASP A 116 -10.17 -10.73 0.15
N GLY A 117 -11.06 -10.20 0.96
CA GLY A 117 -10.76 -9.27 2.03
C GLY A 117 -10.63 -9.97 3.40
N PRO A 118 -10.51 -9.18 4.48
CA PRO A 118 -10.39 -9.72 5.85
C PRO A 118 -11.65 -10.47 6.31
N ASP A 119 -12.77 -10.29 5.63
CA ASP A 119 -14.03 -11.00 5.84
C ASP A 119 -14.21 -12.24 4.95
N GLY A 120 -13.19 -12.58 4.15
CA GLY A 120 -13.20 -13.70 3.21
C GLY A 120 -14.09 -13.51 1.99
N LYS A 121 -14.62 -12.30 1.76
CA LYS A 121 -15.43 -11.97 0.57
C LYS A 121 -14.59 -11.19 -0.43
N LEU A 122 -14.98 -11.30 -1.70
CA LEU A 122 -14.32 -10.53 -2.77
C LEU A 122 -14.67 -9.05 -2.65
N HIS A 123 -13.61 -8.22 -2.71
CA HIS A 123 -13.67 -6.77 -2.75
C HIS A 123 -12.68 -6.25 -3.78
N THR A 124 -12.95 -5.07 -4.30
CA THR A 124 -12.03 -4.39 -5.23
C THR A 124 -11.18 -3.38 -4.45
N TYR A 125 -9.86 -3.53 -4.57
CA TYR A 125 -8.87 -2.70 -3.91
C TYR A 125 -8.03 -1.94 -4.93
N PRO A 126 -7.91 -0.61 -4.80
CA PRO A 126 -6.95 0.14 -5.58
C PRO A 126 -5.52 -0.20 -5.13
N ILE A 127 -4.63 -0.35 -6.11
CA ILE A 127 -3.21 -0.55 -5.87
C ILE A 127 -2.54 0.82 -5.72
N ALA A 128 -1.83 1.02 -4.61
CA ALA A 128 -1.17 2.28 -4.31
C ALA A 128 0.28 2.31 -4.83
N TYR A 129 1.03 1.23 -4.60
CA TYR A 129 2.45 1.14 -4.93
C TYR A 129 2.80 -0.20 -5.55
N THR A 130 3.86 -0.20 -6.37
CA THR A 130 4.63 -1.38 -6.72
C THR A 130 5.76 -1.57 -5.72
N PHE A 131 6.21 -2.81 -5.54
CA PHE A 131 7.16 -3.20 -4.51
C PHE A 131 8.04 -4.32 -5.05
N GLY A 132 9.32 -4.04 -5.25
CA GLY A 132 10.25 -4.89 -5.98
C GLY A 132 10.04 -4.90 -7.50
N VAL A 133 10.98 -5.47 -8.22
CA VAL A 133 11.01 -5.50 -9.70
C VAL A 133 11.47 -6.83 -10.26
N ARG A 134 12.48 -7.47 -9.68
CA ARG A 134 13.08 -8.73 -10.09
C ARG A 134 13.39 -9.65 -8.90
N PRO A 135 13.14 -10.96 -8.97
CA PRO A 135 12.44 -11.69 -10.03
C PRO A 135 10.92 -11.56 -9.96
N LEU A 136 10.41 -10.83 -8.99
CA LEU A 136 8.98 -10.62 -8.78
C LEU A 136 8.66 -9.15 -8.47
N GLN A 137 7.43 -8.77 -8.77
CA GLN A 137 6.84 -7.53 -8.32
C GLN A 137 5.59 -7.81 -7.50
N GLN A 138 5.54 -7.28 -6.28
CA GLN A 138 4.35 -7.24 -5.43
C GLN A 138 3.64 -5.89 -5.54
N TYR A 139 2.46 -5.83 -4.93
CA TYR A 139 1.61 -4.66 -4.96
C TYR A 139 1.16 -4.32 -3.55
N LEU A 140 1.17 -3.03 -3.22
CA LEU A 140 0.73 -2.54 -1.92
C LEU A 140 -0.66 -1.93 -2.03
N ILE A 141 -1.49 -2.29 -1.07
CA ILE A 141 -2.87 -1.83 -0.95
C ILE A 141 -3.00 -1.03 0.34
N GLU A 142 -3.55 0.17 0.24
CA GLU A 142 -3.83 1.01 1.39
C GLU A 142 -5.00 0.45 2.20
N PHE A 143 -4.79 0.37 3.51
CA PHE A 143 -5.76 -0.12 4.48
C PHE A 143 -6.04 0.91 5.57
N PRO A 144 -7.17 0.77 6.31
CA PRO A 144 -7.49 1.65 7.42
C PRO A 144 -6.36 1.75 8.45
N GLY A 145 -6.22 2.91 9.06
CA GLY A 145 -5.18 3.17 10.04
C GLY A 145 -3.79 3.44 9.42
N GLY A 146 -3.72 3.85 8.15
CA GLY A 146 -2.46 4.18 7.48
C GLY A 146 -1.58 2.96 7.19
N ARG A 147 -2.17 1.77 7.18
CA ARG A 147 -1.48 0.52 6.83
C ARG A 147 -1.35 0.36 5.35
N TYR A 148 -0.22 -0.20 4.91
CA TYR A 148 -0.06 -0.75 3.58
C TYR A 148 0.10 -2.26 3.70
N GLN A 149 -0.73 -3.01 2.97
CA GLN A 149 -0.70 -4.46 2.96
C GLN A 149 -0.10 -4.97 1.65
N ALA A 150 0.90 -5.85 1.78
CA ALA A 150 1.54 -6.49 0.64
C ALA A 150 0.67 -7.66 0.15
N LEU A 151 0.24 -7.59 -1.10
CA LEU A 151 -0.58 -8.63 -1.71
C LEU A 151 0.23 -9.92 -1.87
N SER A 152 -0.33 -11.06 -1.46
CA SER A 152 0.33 -12.36 -1.62
C SER A 152 0.32 -12.89 -3.05
N VAL A 153 -0.45 -12.28 -3.95
CA VAL A 153 -0.38 -12.56 -5.39
C VAL A 153 0.57 -11.57 -6.04
N SER A 154 1.61 -12.11 -6.68
CA SER A 154 2.74 -11.35 -7.23
C SER A 154 2.87 -11.60 -8.72
N TRP A 155 3.52 -10.69 -9.41
CA TRP A 155 3.91 -10.85 -10.80
C TRP A 155 5.32 -11.42 -10.92
N ASP A 156 5.47 -12.55 -11.61
CA ASP A 156 6.77 -13.10 -11.97
C ASP A 156 7.32 -12.34 -13.17
N SER A 157 8.31 -11.49 -12.93
CA SER A 157 8.88 -10.60 -13.94
C SER A 157 9.94 -11.27 -14.83
N ARG A 158 10.30 -12.52 -14.56
CA ARG A 158 11.24 -13.26 -15.40
C ARG A 158 10.72 -13.41 -16.83
N PRO A 159 11.60 -13.67 -17.80
CA PRO A 159 11.18 -13.96 -19.17
C PRO A 159 10.19 -15.12 -19.25
N ALA A 160 9.23 -15.06 -20.18
CA ALA A 160 8.26 -16.14 -20.39
C ALA A 160 8.93 -17.49 -20.71
N ALA A 161 10.07 -17.48 -21.42
CA ALA A 161 10.86 -18.67 -21.70
C ALA A 161 11.42 -19.35 -20.45
N GLU A 162 11.53 -18.62 -19.34
CA GLU A 162 11.94 -19.11 -18.02
C GLU A 162 10.75 -19.44 -17.10
N GLY A 163 9.52 -19.41 -17.64
CA GLY A 163 8.28 -19.65 -16.90
C GLY A 163 7.75 -18.44 -16.16
N GLY A 164 8.29 -17.25 -16.42
CA GLY A 164 7.83 -15.96 -15.89
C GLY A 164 6.68 -15.37 -16.71
N GLN A 165 6.48 -14.04 -16.58
CA GLN A 165 5.41 -13.24 -17.21
C GLN A 165 4.03 -13.78 -16.85
N ARG A 166 3.80 -14.03 -15.57
CA ARG A 166 2.55 -14.57 -15.03
C ARG A 166 2.30 -14.13 -13.59
N TRP A 167 1.04 -14.14 -13.20
CA TRP A 167 0.64 -14.03 -11.80
C TRP A 167 0.86 -15.37 -11.09
N TYR A 168 1.28 -15.31 -9.84
CA TYR A 168 1.41 -16.49 -8.98
C TYR A 168 1.21 -16.10 -7.51
N HIS A 169 0.85 -17.07 -6.69
CA HIS A 169 0.72 -16.89 -5.25
C HIS A 169 2.04 -17.23 -4.55
N LEU A 170 2.49 -16.40 -3.60
CA LEU A 170 3.75 -16.61 -2.87
C LEU A 170 3.78 -17.91 -2.06
N TYR A 171 2.60 -18.38 -1.64
CA TYR A 171 2.43 -19.65 -0.91
C TYR A 171 1.59 -20.63 -1.76
N PRO A 172 2.16 -21.18 -2.85
CA PRO A 172 1.34 -21.89 -3.86
C PRO A 172 0.73 -23.19 -3.34
N ASN A 173 1.33 -23.79 -2.31
CA ASN A 173 0.92 -25.09 -1.77
C ASN A 173 0.22 -24.98 -0.41
N GLU A 174 -0.08 -23.78 0.04
CA GLU A 174 -0.69 -23.53 1.35
C GLU A 174 -2.03 -22.83 1.20
N ARG A 175 -3.01 -23.29 1.96
CA ARG A 175 -4.28 -22.59 2.09
C ARG A 175 -4.19 -21.60 3.24
N ILE A 176 -4.21 -20.31 2.92
CA ILE A 176 -4.13 -19.22 3.89
C ILE A 176 -5.48 -18.48 3.87
N PRO A 177 -6.43 -18.80 4.77
CA PRO A 177 -7.75 -18.18 4.77
C PRO A 177 -7.72 -16.77 5.36
N ALA A 178 -8.77 -15.99 5.09
CA ALA A 178 -9.00 -14.72 5.76
C ALA A 178 -8.95 -14.89 7.29
N GLY A 179 -8.26 -13.97 7.99
CA GLY A 179 -8.01 -14.02 9.42
C GLY A 179 -6.73 -14.75 9.83
N ASP A 180 -6.04 -15.41 8.94
CA ASP A 180 -4.69 -15.95 9.16
C ASP A 180 -3.67 -14.81 9.17
N GLU A 181 -2.62 -14.92 9.99
CA GLU A 181 -1.54 -13.91 10.06
C GLU A 181 -0.77 -13.77 8.75
N LEU A 182 -0.68 -14.84 7.95
CA LEU A 182 -0.02 -14.88 6.65
C LEU A 182 -0.96 -14.47 5.50
N HIS A 183 -2.27 -14.32 5.77
CA HIS A 183 -3.18 -13.78 4.76
C HIS A 183 -2.73 -12.37 4.37
N TRP A 184 -2.91 -11.97 3.11
CA TRP A 184 -2.42 -10.68 2.64
C TRP A 184 -2.97 -9.47 3.44
N THR A 185 -4.11 -9.63 4.13
CA THR A 185 -4.67 -8.65 5.07
C THR A 185 -4.16 -8.84 6.51
N GLY A 186 -3.35 -9.86 6.77
CA GLY A 186 -2.83 -10.21 8.09
C GLY A 186 -1.60 -9.40 8.50
N ALA A 187 -1.22 -9.56 9.77
CA ALA A 187 -0.13 -8.78 10.37
C ALA A 187 1.23 -9.03 9.70
N GLN A 188 1.49 -10.25 9.21
CA GLN A 188 2.75 -10.62 8.56
C GLN A 188 2.93 -10.00 7.16
N GLN A 189 1.85 -9.44 6.58
CA GLN A 189 1.87 -8.74 5.30
C GLN A 189 1.78 -7.22 5.46
N ASN A 190 1.89 -6.71 6.69
CA ASN A 190 1.92 -5.27 6.94
C ASN A 190 3.26 -4.67 6.50
N TRP A 191 3.26 -3.97 5.38
CA TRP A 191 4.45 -3.37 4.79
C TRP A 191 5.13 -2.36 5.71
N ASN A 192 4.36 -1.50 6.41
CA ASN A 192 4.90 -0.47 7.30
C ASN A 192 5.84 -1.03 8.37
N PHE A 193 5.56 -2.25 8.84
CA PHE A 193 6.34 -2.91 9.88
C PHE A 193 7.37 -3.88 9.33
N MET A 194 7.01 -4.68 8.33
CA MET A 194 7.80 -5.84 7.89
C MET A 194 8.81 -5.51 6.80
N CYS A 195 8.54 -4.52 5.94
CA CYS A 195 9.26 -4.36 4.68
C CYS A 195 9.86 -2.97 4.48
N ALA A 196 9.19 -1.94 5.01
CA ALA A 196 9.43 -0.54 4.68
C ALA A 196 10.86 -0.06 4.96
N ASP A 197 11.48 -0.54 6.05
CA ASP A 197 12.84 -0.15 6.44
C ASP A 197 13.90 -0.50 5.37
N CYS A 198 13.65 -1.58 4.59
CA CYS A 198 14.57 -2.03 3.54
C CYS A 198 14.19 -1.51 2.14
N HIS A 199 13.01 -0.95 1.98
CA HIS A 199 12.46 -0.55 0.68
C HIS A 199 12.23 0.94 0.53
N SER A 200 12.63 1.75 1.52
CA SER A 200 12.53 3.22 1.51
C SER A 200 13.75 3.85 2.13
N THR A 201 13.94 5.15 1.91
CA THR A 201 15.02 5.94 2.49
C THR A 201 14.50 6.81 3.62
N ALA A 202 15.18 6.80 4.77
CA ALA A 202 14.85 7.57 5.97
C ALA A 202 13.41 7.38 6.43
N LEU A 203 13.02 6.12 6.60
CA LEU A 203 11.67 5.73 7.02
C LEU A 203 11.40 6.13 8.48
N GLU A 204 10.26 6.75 8.70
CA GLU A 204 9.68 7.00 10.03
C GLU A 204 8.30 6.34 10.11
N LYS A 205 8.15 5.34 10.97
CA LYS A 205 6.90 4.55 11.05
C LYS A 205 5.75 5.31 11.69
N HIS A 206 6.03 6.16 12.67
CA HIS A 206 5.05 6.94 13.45
C HIS A 206 3.83 6.09 13.88
N TYR A 207 4.12 4.91 14.43
CA TYR A 207 3.06 4.03 14.92
C TYR A 207 2.54 4.51 16.26
N ASP A 208 1.23 4.75 16.33
CA ASP A 208 0.49 5.05 17.56
C ASP A 208 -0.17 3.77 18.07
N PRO A 209 0.35 3.15 19.16
CA PRO A 209 -0.22 1.91 19.69
C PRO A 209 -1.57 2.10 20.38
N THR A 210 -1.93 3.34 20.78
CA THR A 210 -3.22 3.62 21.40
C THR A 210 -4.33 3.68 20.35
N ALA A 211 -4.04 4.31 19.22
CA ALA A 211 -4.98 4.43 18.11
C ALA A 211 -4.86 3.26 17.11
N ASP A 212 -3.89 2.38 17.29
CA ASP A 212 -3.53 1.27 16.38
C ASP A 212 -3.40 1.73 14.93
N ARG A 213 -2.59 2.79 14.71
CA ARG A 213 -2.44 3.44 13.40
C ARG A 213 -1.00 3.82 13.10
N TYR A 214 -0.70 3.87 11.80
CA TYR A 214 0.55 4.38 11.27
C TYR A 214 0.34 5.77 10.65
N ALA A 215 1.38 6.60 10.72
CA ALA A 215 1.52 7.84 9.96
C ALA A 215 2.90 7.81 9.28
N THR A 216 3.26 6.69 8.66
CA THR A 216 4.57 6.40 8.08
C THR A 216 4.96 7.44 7.03
N THR A 217 6.18 7.95 7.15
CA THR A 217 6.79 8.87 6.20
C THR A 217 8.17 8.34 5.76
N TRP A 218 8.70 8.87 4.68
CA TRP A 218 10.03 8.57 4.15
C TRP A 218 10.57 9.81 3.41
N SER A 219 11.87 9.93 3.31
CA SER A 219 12.49 10.98 2.49
C SER A 219 12.37 10.67 1.01
N GLU A 220 12.63 9.40 0.61
CA GLU A 220 12.48 8.90 -0.75
C GLU A 220 11.81 7.53 -0.71
N ILE A 221 10.94 7.30 -1.71
CA ILE A 221 10.09 6.11 -1.76
C ILE A 221 10.88 4.81 -2.01
N ASP A 222 12.07 4.94 -2.60
CA ASP A 222 12.96 3.88 -3.02
C ASP A 222 14.19 3.80 -2.10
N VAL A 223 15.13 2.89 -2.42
CA VAL A 223 16.42 2.74 -1.73
C VAL A 223 17.43 3.66 -2.40
N SER A 224 17.43 4.91 -1.98
CA SER A 224 18.30 5.95 -2.52
C SER A 224 19.69 5.98 -1.86
N CYS A 225 20.53 6.93 -2.26
CA CYS A 225 21.92 7.06 -1.80
C CYS A 225 22.03 7.05 -0.28
N GLU A 226 21.19 7.85 0.39
CA GLU A 226 21.23 8.04 1.84
C GLU A 226 20.69 6.84 2.64
N ALA A 227 20.02 5.87 1.99
CA ALA A 227 19.65 4.62 2.64
C ALA A 227 20.87 3.79 3.05
N CYS A 228 21.97 3.89 2.28
CA CYS A 228 23.23 3.18 2.56
C CYS A 228 24.29 4.10 3.17
N HIS A 229 24.37 5.36 2.72
CA HIS A 229 25.42 6.29 3.14
C HIS A 229 25.04 7.11 4.39
N GLY A 230 23.76 7.11 4.78
CA GLY A 230 23.27 7.93 5.88
C GLY A 230 23.07 9.39 5.49
N PRO A 231 22.66 10.25 6.45
CA PRO A 231 22.33 11.65 6.23
C PRO A 231 23.50 12.45 5.64
N GLY A 232 23.29 13.07 4.47
CA GLY A 232 24.33 13.73 3.68
C GLY A 232 24.62 15.19 4.04
N SER A 233 23.87 15.84 4.92
CA SER A 233 23.97 17.29 5.16
C SER A 233 25.36 17.73 5.55
N ALA A 234 26.03 17.06 6.50
CA ALA A 234 27.38 17.42 6.96
C ALA A 234 28.39 17.27 5.83
N HIS A 235 28.28 16.25 4.97
CA HIS A 235 29.12 16.08 3.80
C HIS A 235 28.93 17.20 2.78
N VAL A 236 27.68 17.57 2.51
CA VAL A 236 27.35 18.66 1.56
C VAL A 236 27.88 19.99 2.05
N ASP A 237 27.76 20.29 3.33
CA ASP A 237 28.28 21.50 3.93
C ASP A 237 29.83 21.55 3.88
N TRP A 238 30.49 20.44 4.18
CA TRP A 238 31.92 20.29 4.04
C TRP A 238 32.37 20.51 2.59
N ALA A 239 31.72 19.86 1.61
CA ALA A 239 32.04 19.96 0.19
C ALA A 239 31.89 21.40 -0.31
N LYS A 240 30.83 22.09 0.08
CA LYS A 240 30.62 23.52 -0.27
C LYS A 240 31.70 24.41 0.31
N ALA A 241 32.11 24.19 1.57
CA ALA A 241 33.15 24.98 2.22
C ALA A 241 34.54 24.78 1.59
N HIS A 242 34.79 23.65 0.93
CA HIS A 242 36.05 23.28 0.30
C HIS A 242 36.01 23.32 -1.23
N ALA A 243 34.93 23.84 -1.82
CA ALA A 243 34.79 24.00 -3.26
C ALA A 243 35.93 24.87 -3.80
N GLY A 244 36.74 24.32 -4.74
CA GLY A 244 37.90 25.01 -5.33
C GLY A 244 39.27 24.71 -4.68
N THR A 245 39.29 23.89 -3.62
CA THR A 245 40.57 23.33 -3.12
C THR A 245 40.88 22.06 -3.91
N THR A 246 41.76 22.15 -4.90
CA THR A 246 42.27 21.01 -5.66
C THR A 246 43.09 20.13 -4.73
N GLY A 247 42.60 18.93 -4.47
CA GLY A 247 43.39 17.95 -3.71
C GLY A 247 42.64 17.19 -2.65
N ALA A 248 41.33 17.06 -2.77
CA ALA A 248 40.56 16.16 -1.89
C ALA A 248 40.55 14.76 -2.47
N ALA A 249 41.34 13.98 -1.83
CA ALA A 249 41.30 12.52 -1.64
C ALA A 249 40.32 11.70 -2.48
N SER A 250 40.93 10.85 -3.20
CA SER A 250 40.40 9.56 -3.68
C SER A 250 39.77 8.72 -2.56
#